data_e5543d371c3c42e20805c462ba906113
#
_entry.id   e5543d371c3c42e20805c462ba906113
#
_cell.length_a   1.000
_cell.length_b   1.000
_cell.length_c   1.000
_cell.angle_alpha   90.00
_cell.angle_beta   90.00
_cell.angle_gamma   90.00
#
_symmetry.space_group_name_H-M   'P 1'
#
loop_
_entity.id
_entity.type
_entity.pdbx_description
1 polymer ?
#
loop_
_entity_poly.entity_id
_entity_poly.type
_entity_poly.pdbx_seq_one_letter_code
_entity_poly.pdbx_strand_id
1 'polypeptide(L)'
;YHTLLGAMKVGVVSMPATNLLTAKDIEYRVNRSGAKLVIVTAAHIEKVEAIKTNCPSLEHLIVVGDDVGAAPSGWVKMSEACAHASGELERGMVPRNRAEDPMLIYFTSGTTSMPKMVERDFSYGLAHEITRRYWMTLSADDVHWTLTDTGWAKAAWGLVFPPLLA
;
A
#
# COMPACT_ATOMS: atom_id res chain seq x y z
N TYR A 1 1.25 -5.91 5.83
CA TYR A 1 0.41 -6.98 5.24
C TYR A 1 -1.08 -6.64 5.32
N HIS A 2 -1.65 -6.40 6.50
CA HIS A 2 -3.11 -6.20 6.69
C HIS A 2 -3.69 -5.16 5.74
N THR A 3 -3.07 -4.00 5.64
CA THR A 3 -3.54 -2.92 4.75
C THR A 3 -3.53 -3.34 3.29
N LEU A 4 -2.45 -3.97 2.82
CA LEU A 4 -2.32 -4.40 1.43
C LEU A 4 -3.34 -5.49 1.09
N LEU A 5 -3.42 -6.54 1.91
CA LEU A 5 -4.36 -7.65 1.68
C LEU A 5 -5.82 -7.21 1.83
N GLY A 6 -6.11 -6.32 2.78
CA GLY A 6 -7.43 -5.73 2.92
C GLY A 6 -7.84 -4.91 1.69
N ALA A 7 -6.94 -4.05 1.20
CA ALA A 7 -7.16 -3.27 -0.02
C ALA A 7 -7.42 -4.18 -1.23
N MET A 8 -6.61 -5.23 -1.41
CA MET A 8 -6.81 -6.22 -2.48
C MET A 8 -8.19 -6.88 -2.41
N LYS A 9 -8.66 -7.24 -1.20
CA LYS A 9 -9.98 -7.86 -1.04
C LYS A 9 -11.12 -6.98 -1.50
N VAL A 10 -11.01 -5.67 -1.29
CA VAL A 10 -12.10 -4.71 -1.60
C VAL A 10 -11.86 -3.94 -2.91
N GLY A 11 -10.86 -4.30 -3.70
CA GLY A 11 -10.56 -3.67 -4.98
C GLY A 11 -9.95 -2.27 -4.88
N VAL A 12 -9.34 -1.94 -3.76
CA VAL A 12 -8.61 -0.67 -3.56
C VAL A 12 -7.19 -0.82 -4.08
N VAL A 13 -6.79 0.07 -4.98
CA VAL A 13 -5.43 0.11 -5.53
C VAL A 13 -4.47 0.66 -4.47
N SER A 14 -3.51 -0.16 -4.06
CA SER A 14 -2.50 0.23 -3.07
C SER A 14 -1.31 0.91 -3.72
N MET A 15 -0.78 1.94 -3.05
CA MET A 15 0.42 2.65 -3.48
C MET A 15 1.43 2.71 -2.31
N PRO A 16 2.17 1.61 -2.07
CA PRO A 16 3.17 1.58 -1.01
C PRO A 16 4.26 2.62 -1.25
N ALA A 17 4.71 3.26 -0.17
CA ALA A 17 5.69 4.32 -0.22
C ALA A 17 6.73 4.16 0.90
N THR A 18 7.95 4.60 0.64
CA THR A 18 9.02 4.62 1.64
C THR A 18 8.81 5.73 2.66
N ASN A 19 9.24 5.50 3.88
CA ASN A 19 9.25 6.50 4.96
C ASN A 19 10.19 7.70 4.67
N LEU A 20 11.06 7.58 3.68
CA LEU A 20 12.02 8.63 3.29
C LEU A 20 11.40 9.75 2.45
N LEU A 21 10.15 9.61 2.01
CA LEU A 21 9.48 10.63 1.22
C LEU A 21 9.40 11.96 1.97
N THR A 22 9.72 13.04 1.25
CA THR A 22 9.44 14.41 1.71
C THR A 22 7.95 14.75 1.49
N ALA A 23 7.47 15.82 2.11
CA ALA A 23 6.12 16.33 1.88
C ALA A 23 5.84 16.57 0.38
N LYS A 24 6.80 17.17 -0.33
CA LYS A 24 6.70 17.43 -1.78
C LYS A 24 6.61 16.14 -2.60
N ASP A 25 7.32 15.08 -2.20
CA ASP A 25 7.23 13.78 -2.87
C ASP A 25 5.86 13.13 -2.67
N ILE A 26 5.28 13.28 -1.48
CA ILE A 26 3.93 12.78 -1.15
C ILE A 26 2.90 13.55 -2.00
N GLU A 27 2.97 14.89 -2.01
CA GLU A 27 2.09 15.74 -2.81
C GLU A 27 2.10 15.35 -4.29
N TYR A 28 3.29 15.18 -4.87
CA TYR A 28 3.42 14.75 -6.26
C TYR A 28 2.73 13.40 -6.52
N ARG A 29 2.96 12.40 -5.66
CA ARG A 29 2.39 11.07 -5.83
C ARG A 29 0.87 11.06 -5.66
N VAL A 30 0.35 11.74 -4.65
CA VAL A 30 -1.09 11.88 -4.41
C VAL A 30 -1.77 12.52 -5.61
N ASN A 31 -1.26 13.66 -6.07
CA ASN A 31 -1.84 14.37 -7.20
C ASN A 31 -1.71 13.60 -8.53
N ARG A 32 -0.59 12.89 -8.72
CA ARG A 32 -0.37 12.11 -9.94
C ARG A 32 -1.24 10.88 -10.02
N SER A 33 -1.52 10.22 -8.90
CA SER A 33 -2.35 9.02 -8.82
C SER A 33 -3.83 9.30 -8.60
N GLY A 34 -4.18 10.50 -8.12
CA GLY A 34 -5.53 10.81 -7.65
C GLY A 34 -5.89 10.05 -6.37
N ALA A 35 -4.90 9.75 -5.53
CA ALA A 35 -5.13 8.99 -4.30
C ALA A 35 -6.13 9.70 -3.39
N LYS A 36 -7.10 8.94 -2.87
CA LYS A 36 -8.18 9.44 -2.00
C LYS A 36 -7.89 9.23 -0.52
N LEU A 37 -7.02 8.30 -0.21
CA LEU A 37 -6.72 7.90 1.15
C LEU A 37 -5.21 7.82 1.36
N VAL A 38 -4.73 8.32 2.50
CA VAL A 38 -3.36 8.14 2.97
C VAL A 38 -3.35 7.44 4.32
N ILE A 39 -2.40 6.52 4.48
CA ILE A 39 -2.14 5.82 5.75
C ILE A 39 -0.68 6.04 6.12
N VAL A 40 -0.43 6.61 7.29
CA VAL A 40 0.92 6.89 7.77
C VAL A 40 1.08 6.55 9.26
N THR A 41 2.32 6.44 9.71
CA THR A 41 2.63 6.46 11.15
C THR A 41 2.61 7.88 11.70
N ALA A 42 2.54 8.03 13.02
CA ALA A 42 2.51 9.34 13.69
C ALA A 42 3.64 10.27 13.24
N ALA A 43 4.83 9.73 13.01
CA ALA A 43 6.02 10.48 12.57
C ALA A 43 5.86 11.19 11.21
N HIS A 44 4.85 10.85 10.44
CA HIS A 44 4.64 11.40 9.09
C HIS A 44 3.38 12.26 8.95
N ILE A 45 2.62 12.44 10.03
CA ILE A 45 1.42 13.29 10.05
C ILE A 45 1.74 14.70 9.56
N GLU A 46 2.79 15.32 10.09
CA GLU A 46 3.18 16.70 9.71
C GLU A 46 3.47 16.84 8.22
N LYS A 47 4.07 15.83 7.59
CA LYS A 47 4.34 15.86 6.14
C LYS A 47 3.05 15.89 5.32
N VAL A 48 2.02 15.15 5.77
CA VAL A 48 0.71 15.10 5.09
C VAL A 48 -0.07 16.37 5.36
N GLU A 49 -0.08 16.86 6.61
CA GLU A 49 -0.72 18.12 6.99
C GLU A 49 -0.21 19.31 6.14
N ALA A 50 1.10 19.34 5.88
CA ALA A 50 1.72 20.41 5.10
C ALA A 50 1.25 20.45 3.63
N ILE A 51 0.69 19.35 3.09
CA ILE A 51 0.35 19.25 1.67
C ILE A 51 -1.14 18.99 1.41
N LYS A 52 -1.93 18.66 2.42
CA LYS A 52 -3.31 18.19 2.22
C LYS A 52 -4.19 19.21 1.47
N THR A 53 -3.96 20.50 1.66
CA THR A 53 -4.68 21.58 0.93
C THR A 53 -4.35 21.61 -0.55
N ASN A 54 -3.20 21.10 -0.95
CA ASN A 54 -2.74 21.00 -2.34
C ASN A 54 -3.13 19.69 -3.02
N CYS A 55 -3.80 18.79 -2.28
CA CYS A 55 -4.17 17.45 -2.73
C CYS A 55 -5.71 17.30 -2.76
N PRO A 56 -6.41 17.86 -3.76
CA PRO A 56 -7.87 17.92 -3.77
C PRO A 56 -8.55 16.55 -3.85
N SER A 57 -7.85 15.51 -4.27
CA SER A 57 -8.38 14.12 -4.29
C SER A 57 -8.34 13.44 -2.92
N LEU A 58 -7.58 13.99 -1.95
CA LEU A 58 -7.34 13.34 -0.67
C LEU A 58 -8.51 13.57 0.28
N GLU A 59 -9.29 12.52 0.52
CA GLU A 59 -10.52 12.55 1.30
C GLU A 59 -10.35 11.96 2.72
N HIS A 60 -9.44 10.99 2.87
CA HIS A 60 -9.30 10.20 4.10
C HIS A 60 -7.86 10.17 4.61
N LEU A 61 -7.70 10.47 5.90
CA LEU A 61 -6.41 10.50 6.58
C LEU A 61 -6.42 9.47 7.71
N ILE A 62 -5.56 8.46 7.63
CA ILE A 62 -5.48 7.38 8.62
C ILE A 62 -4.08 7.34 9.24
N VAL A 63 -4.03 7.23 10.56
CA VAL A 63 -2.79 7.05 11.30
C VAL A 63 -2.72 5.66 11.91
N VAL A 64 -1.54 5.02 11.83
CA VAL A 64 -1.25 3.70 12.40
C VAL A 64 -0.11 3.79 13.42
N GLY A 65 -0.14 2.92 14.41
CA GLY A 65 0.88 2.77 15.47
C GLY A 65 0.25 2.66 16.84
N ASP A 66 0.92 1.96 17.74
CA ASP A 66 0.46 1.76 19.12
C ASP A 66 0.75 3.00 20.00
N ASP A 67 1.70 3.83 19.58
CA ASP A 67 2.15 5.06 20.23
C ASP A 67 1.38 6.31 19.79
N VAL A 68 0.35 6.14 18.96
CA VAL A 68 -0.48 7.26 18.52
C VAL A 68 -1.33 7.77 19.67
N GLY A 69 -0.97 8.94 20.20
CA GLY A 69 -1.79 9.71 21.15
C GLY A 69 -3.17 10.07 20.57
N ALA A 70 -3.73 11.22 20.88
CA ALA A 70 -4.92 11.71 20.22
C ALA A 70 -4.61 11.99 18.74
N ALA A 71 -5.41 11.43 17.83
CA ALA A 71 -5.27 11.75 16.41
C ALA A 71 -5.64 13.22 16.16
N PRO A 72 -4.94 13.94 15.27
CA PRO A 72 -5.34 15.30 14.91
C PRO A 72 -6.75 15.34 14.32
N SER A 73 -7.36 16.52 14.35
CA SER A 73 -8.70 16.70 13.75
C SER A 73 -8.71 16.28 12.27
N GLY A 74 -9.68 15.47 11.89
CA GLY A 74 -9.81 14.92 10.53
C GLY A 74 -9.03 13.63 10.27
N TRP A 75 -8.27 13.14 11.25
CA TRP A 75 -7.57 11.86 11.17
C TRP A 75 -8.33 10.75 11.90
N VAL A 76 -8.25 9.54 11.36
CA VAL A 76 -8.81 8.34 11.96
C VAL A 76 -7.68 7.41 12.42
N LYS A 77 -7.75 6.89 13.63
CA LYS A 77 -6.84 5.83 14.06
C LYS A 77 -7.25 4.50 13.43
N MET A 78 -6.30 3.81 12.82
CA MET A 78 -6.55 2.49 12.24
C MET A 78 -7.08 1.50 13.28
N SER A 79 -6.54 1.50 14.49
CA SER A 79 -7.00 0.62 15.59
C SER A 79 -8.45 0.84 15.96
N GLU A 80 -8.88 2.11 16.06
CA GLU A 80 -10.27 2.47 16.36
C GLU A 80 -11.21 2.05 15.21
N ALA A 81 -10.81 2.34 13.96
CA ALA A 81 -11.59 1.94 12.79
C ALA A 81 -11.74 0.41 12.71
N CYS A 82 -10.66 -0.35 12.96
CA CYS A 82 -10.70 -1.80 12.97
C CYS A 82 -11.54 -2.38 14.12
N ALA A 83 -11.53 -1.74 15.31
CA ALA A 83 -12.31 -2.21 16.45
C ALA A 83 -13.84 -2.12 16.21
N HIS A 84 -14.26 -1.19 15.37
CA HIS A 84 -15.67 -0.98 15.01
C HIS A 84 -16.07 -1.66 13.67
N ALA A 85 -15.11 -2.20 12.94
CA ALA A 85 -15.38 -2.85 11.66
C ALA A 85 -15.92 -4.29 11.88
N SER A 86 -16.87 -4.70 11.04
CA SER A 86 -17.24 -6.11 10.96
C SER A 86 -16.07 -6.96 10.45
N GLY A 87 -15.84 -8.10 11.08
CA GLY A 87 -14.90 -9.11 10.58
C GLY A 87 -15.42 -9.86 9.35
N GLU A 88 -16.71 -9.69 9.02
CA GLU A 88 -17.35 -10.38 7.91
C GLU A 88 -17.54 -9.41 6.73
N LEU A 89 -17.08 -9.84 5.57
CA LEU A 89 -17.36 -9.22 4.28
C LEU A 89 -18.59 -9.90 3.68
N GLU A 90 -19.71 -9.21 3.67
CA GLU A 90 -20.92 -9.73 3.01
C GLU A 90 -20.67 -9.91 1.50
N ARG A 91 -21.02 -11.08 0.98
CA ARG A 91 -20.95 -11.37 -0.45
C ARG A 91 -21.83 -10.38 -1.22
N GLY A 92 -21.22 -9.58 -2.09
CA GLY A 92 -21.90 -8.55 -2.91
C GLY A 92 -21.63 -7.12 -2.46
N MET A 93 -21.09 -6.88 -1.27
CA MET A 93 -20.66 -5.52 -0.86
C MET A 93 -19.39 -5.05 -1.58
N VAL A 94 -18.58 -5.96 -2.06
CA VAL A 94 -17.35 -5.64 -2.78
C VAL A 94 -17.41 -6.18 -4.20
N PRO A 95 -16.93 -5.42 -5.19
CA PRO A 95 -16.85 -5.92 -6.55
C PRO A 95 -15.92 -7.15 -6.62
N ARG A 96 -16.20 -8.07 -7.50
CA ARG A 96 -15.27 -9.16 -7.81
C ARG A 96 -14.11 -8.56 -8.60
N ASN A 97 -12.92 -8.65 -8.03
CA ASN A 97 -11.70 -8.27 -8.75
C ASN A 97 -11.46 -9.23 -9.91
N ARG A 98 -11.12 -8.67 -11.05
CA ARG A 98 -10.67 -9.39 -12.25
C ARG A 98 -9.16 -9.41 -12.29
N ALA A 99 -8.58 -10.30 -13.08
CA ALA A 99 -7.13 -10.40 -13.22
C ALA A 99 -6.52 -9.11 -13.78
N GLU A 100 -7.26 -8.40 -14.63
CA GLU A 100 -6.83 -7.18 -15.30
C GLU A 100 -7.09 -5.90 -14.50
N ASP A 101 -7.80 -5.98 -13.37
CA ASP A 101 -8.09 -4.80 -12.55
C ASP A 101 -6.81 -4.30 -11.87
N PRO A 102 -6.64 -2.98 -11.76
CA PRO A 102 -5.50 -2.39 -11.07
C PRO A 102 -5.43 -2.85 -9.59
N MET A 103 -4.24 -3.20 -9.13
CA MET A 103 -4.01 -3.68 -7.75
C MET A 103 -2.97 -2.86 -7.01
N LEU A 104 -1.86 -2.54 -7.67
CA LEU A 104 -0.71 -1.87 -7.08
C LEU A 104 -0.17 -0.77 -7.99
N ILE A 105 0.29 0.30 -7.35
CA ILE A 105 1.06 1.36 -8.01
C ILE A 105 2.39 1.51 -7.30
N TYR A 106 3.48 1.51 -8.08
CA TYR A 106 4.80 1.92 -7.62
C TYR A 106 5.31 3.11 -8.41
N PHE A 107 6.08 3.96 -7.72
CA PHE A 107 6.84 5.01 -8.36
C PHE A 107 8.30 4.59 -8.50
N THR A 108 8.80 4.61 -9.72
CA THR A 108 10.19 4.23 -10.03
C THR A 108 11.01 5.49 -10.31
N SER A 109 12.29 5.45 -9.94
CA SER A 109 13.25 6.46 -10.35
C SER A 109 13.38 6.41 -11.88
N GLY A 110 12.79 7.37 -12.56
CA GLY A 110 12.96 7.52 -14.00
C GLY A 110 14.29 8.15 -14.35
N THR A 111 14.70 8.05 -15.62
CA THR A 111 15.82 8.81 -16.19
C THR A 111 15.54 10.30 -16.29
N THR A 112 14.29 10.72 -16.04
CA THR A 112 13.82 12.11 -16.00
C THR A 112 13.66 12.55 -14.55
N SER A 113 13.57 13.84 -14.30
CA SER A 113 13.57 14.46 -12.97
C SER A 113 12.45 14.00 -12.01
N MET A 114 11.33 13.48 -12.53
CA MET A 114 10.18 13.06 -11.71
C MET A 114 9.95 11.55 -11.77
N PRO A 115 9.59 10.90 -10.64
CA PRO A 115 9.30 9.47 -10.60
C PRO A 115 8.15 9.09 -11.54
N LYS A 116 8.29 7.96 -12.22
CA LYS A 116 7.25 7.41 -13.10
C LYS A 116 6.32 6.52 -12.30
N MET A 117 5.02 6.72 -12.50
CA MET A 117 3.97 5.87 -11.95
C MET A 117 3.85 4.59 -12.79
N VAL A 118 3.93 3.43 -12.13
CA VAL A 118 3.83 2.11 -12.76
C VAL A 118 2.73 1.33 -12.07
N GLU A 119 1.70 0.99 -12.83
CA GLU A 119 0.56 0.19 -12.37
C GLU A 119 0.83 -1.31 -12.56
N ARG A 120 0.29 -2.12 -11.66
CA ARG A 120 0.25 -3.58 -11.72
C ARG A 120 -1.17 -4.05 -11.43
N ASP A 121 -1.63 -5.01 -12.19
CA ASP A 121 -2.91 -5.67 -12.04
C ASP A 121 -2.85 -6.87 -11.08
N PHE A 122 -3.96 -7.56 -10.87
CA PHE A 122 -4.02 -8.73 -9.99
C PHE A 122 -3.23 -9.94 -10.52
N SER A 123 -2.97 -10.02 -11.82
CA SER A 123 -2.14 -11.09 -12.40
C SER A 123 -0.68 -11.01 -11.96
N TYR A 124 -0.21 -9.81 -11.60
CA TYR A 124 1.16 -9.57 -11.12
C TYR A 124 1.54 -10.44 -9.93
N GLY A 125 0.64 -10.60 -8.95
CA GLY A 125 0.87 -11.46 -7.80
C GLY A 125 1.10 -12.91 -8.20
N LEU A 126 0.23 -13.44 -9.05
CA LEU A 126 0.31 -14.84 -9.55
C LEU A 126 1.54 -15.08 -10.42
N ALA A 127 1.97 -14.09 -11.20
CA ALA A 127 3.19 -14.19 -12.02
C ALA A 127 4.45 -14.46 -11.18
N HIS A 128 4.44 -14.10 -9.89
CA HIS A 128 5.55 -14.38 -8.98
C HIS A 128 5.64 -15.82 -8.50
N GLU A 129 4.70 -16.69 -8.87
CA GLU A 129 4.82 -18.15 -8.69
C GLU A 129 6.09 -18.69 -9.38
N ILE A 130 6.42 -18.18 -10.56
CA ILE A 130 7.67 -18.53 -11.25
C ILE A 130 8.90 -18.11 -10.44
N THR A 131 8.87 -16.89 -9.88
CA THR A 131 9.94 -16.37 -9.01
C THR A 131 10.09 -17.24 -7.75
N ARG A 132 8.99 -17.56 -7.09
CA ARG A 132 8.97 -18.42 -5.91
C ARG A 132 9.57 -19.79 -6.20
N ARG A 133 9.07 -20.44 -7.25
CA ARG A 133 9.37 -21.84 -7.55
C ARG A 133 10.77 -22.06 -8.09
N TYR A 134 11.23 -21.21 -9.00
CA TYR A 134 12.46 -21.47 -9.77
C TYR A 134 13.65 -20.62 -9.37
N TRP A 135 13.44 -19.52 -8.67
CA TRP A 135 14.53 -18.66 -8.21
C TRP A 135 14.70 -18.67 -6.70
N MET A 136 13.62 -18.41 -5.94
CA MET A 136 13.68 -18.42 -4.48
C MET A 136 13.56 -19.83 -3.91
N THR A 137 12.95 -20.77 -4.64
CA THR A 137 12.69 -22.15 -4.25
C THR A 137 11.97 -22.28 -2.91
N LEU A 138 11.07 -21.34 -2.60
CA LEU A 138 10.35 -21.29 -1.34
C LEU A 138 9.27 -22.37 -1.24
N SER A 139 9.19 -22.97 -0.06
CA SER A 139 8.17 -23.92 0.39
C SER A 139 7.51 -23.43 1.68
N ALA A 140 6.40 -24.06 2.09
CA ALA A 140 5.67 -23.69 3.31
C ALA A 140 6.48 -23.84 4.61
N ASP A 141 7.54 -24.69 4.59
CA ASP A 141 8.38 -24.95 5.76
C ASP A 141 9.57 -23.97 5.87
N ASP A 142 9.76 -23.08 4.89
CA ASP A 142 10.89 -22.17 4.88
C ASP A 142 10.69 -20.94 5.74
N VAL A 143 11.75 -20.51 6.41
CA VAL A 143 11.82 -19.20 7.07
C VAL A 143 12.44 -18.21 6.11
N HIS A 144 11.61 -17.33 5.56
CA HIS A 144 12.04 -16.35 4.57
C HIS A 144 12.21 -14.95 5.15
N TRP A 145 13.33 -14.32 4.84
CA TRP A 145 13.61 -12.93 5.20
C TRP A 145 14.09 -12.14 4.00
N THR A 146 13.38 -11.07 3.66
CA THR A 146 13.75 -10.12 2.61
C THR A 146 14.13 -8.78 3.20
N LEU A 147 15.35 -8.35 2.96
CA LEU A 147 15.80 -7.01 3.32
C LEU A 147 15.38 -6.01 2.24
N THR A 148 14.33 -5.24 2.50
CA THR A 148 13.82 -4.20 1.60
C THR A 148 12.94 -3.20 2.35
N ASP A 149 12.78 -2.00 1.79
CA ASP A 149 11.75 -1.05 2.20
C ASP A 149 10.44 -1.38 1.47
N THR A 150 9.32 -1.30 2.19
CA THR A 150 7.98 -1.63 1.66
C THR A 150 7.51 -0.70 0.53
N GLY A 151 8.08 0.47 0.41
CA GLY A 151 7.81 1.41 -0.68
C GLY A 151 8.51 1.08 -2.00
N TRP A 152 9.30 0.03 -2.05
CA TRP A 152 9.99 -0.41 -3.26
C TRP A 152 9.29 -1.62 -3.86
N ALA A 153 9.26 -1.71 -5.19
CA ALA A 153 8.68 -2.85 -5.89
C ALA A 153 9.28 -4.20 -5.47
N LYS A 154 10.54 -4.20 -5.00
CA LYS A 154 11.20 -5.38 -4.43
C LYS A 154 10.39 -5.98 -3.25
N ALA A 155 9.67 -5.17 -2.49
CA ALA A 155 8.83 -5.69 -1.41
C ALA A 155 7.70 -6.58 -1.95
N ALA A 156 7.08 -6.22 -3.06
CA ALA A 156 6.03 -7.03 -3.66
C ALA A 156 6.55 -8.40 -4.10
N TRP A 157 7.59 -8.42 -4.92
CA TRP A 157 8.11 -9.66 -5.49
C TRP A 157 9.08 -10.44 -4.58
N GLY A 158 9.58 -9.84 -3.53
CA GLY A 158 10.51 -10.50 -2.61
C GLY A 158 9.92 -10.82 -1.24
N LEU A 159 9.02 -9.96 -0.73
CA LEU A 159 8.50 -10.08 0.63
C LEU A 159 7.02 -10.51 0.67
N VAL A 160 6.20 -10.11 -0.31
CA VAL A 160 4.75 -10.32 -0.24
C VAL A 160 4.33 -11.53 -1.06
N PHE A 161 4.38 -11.45 -2.38
CA PHE A 161 3.74 -12.47 -3.22
C PHE A 161 4.41 -13.84 -3.18
N PRO A 162 5.72 -14.00 -3.37
CA PRO A 162 6.33 -15.34 -3.32
C PRO A 162 6.12 -16.08 -1.99
N PRO A 163 6.30 -15.46 -0.81
CA PRO A 163 6.01 -16.15 0.45
C PRO A 163 4.54 -16.49 0.68
N LEU A 164 3.61 -15.71 0.12
CA LEU A 164 2.17 -16.00 0.21
C LEU A 164 1.71 -17.10 -0.74
N LEU A 165 2.52 -17.43 -1.74
CA LEU A 165 2.26 -18.48 -2.71
C LEU A 165 2.94 -19.81 -2.31
N ALA A 166 3.83 -19.79 -1.30
CA ALA A 166 4.52 -20.97 -0.79
C ALA A 166 3.63 -21.78 0.14
#